data_1e4714ca7c65554187dc9a724409dbd4
#
_entry.id   1e4714ca7c65554187dc9a724409dbd4
#
_cell.length_a   1.000
_cell.length_b   1.000
_cell.length_c   1.000
_cell.angle_alpha   90.00
_cell.angle_beta   90.00
_cell.angle_gamma   90.00
#
_symmetry.space_group_name_H-M   'P 1'
#
loop_
_entity.id
_entity.type
_entity.pdbx_description
1 polymer ?
#
loop_
_entity_poly.entity_id
_entity_poly.type
_entity_poly.pdbx_seq_one_letter_code
_entity_poly.pdbx_strand_id
1 'polypeptide(L)' 'MEQHINITLRLKDRDVDVRIPRKIEVRRLIREIDTIFNPGIERKKYLLRIVNKGLLIDEGKHLSDYPMTTGDLVEIEEI' A
#
# COMPACT_ATOMS: atom_id res chain seq x y z
N MET A 1 1.29 -3.00 21.53
CA MET A 1 1.65 -1.69 20.96
C MET A 1 1.67 -1.79 19.45
N GLU A 2 0.89 -0.96 18.79
CA GLU A 2 0.85 -0.95 17.35
C GLU A 2 2.06 -0.21 16.80
N GLN A 3 2.74 -0.83 15.83
CA GLN A 3 3.87 -0.22 15.18
C GLN A 3 3.45 0.38 13.85
N HIS A 4 4.05 1.51 13.51
CA HIS A 4 3.84 2.18 12.24
C HIS A 4 5.13 2.23 11.45
N ILE A 5 5.01 2.26 10.13
CA ILE A 5 6.13 2.49 9.24
C ILE A 5 5.79 3.62 8.28
N ASN A 6 6.81 4.30 7.81
CA ASN A 6 6.67 5.33 6.79
C ASN A 6 7.02 4.72 5.44
N ILE A 7 6.11 4.89 4.47
CA ILE A 7 6.34 4.43 3.10
C ILE A 7 6.15 5.60 2.14
N THR A 8 6.69 5.46 0.94
CA THR A 8 6.41 6.38 -0.15
C THR A 8 5.36 5.71 -1.04
N LEU A 9 4.22 6.36 -1.18
CA LEU A 9 3.14 5.88 -2.01
C LEU A 9 3.22 6.53 -3.38
N ARG A 10 3.35 5.73 -4.43
CA ARG A 10 3.33 6.23 -5.81
C ARG A 10 1.90 6.33 -6.29
N LEU A 11 1.48 7.55 -6.56
CA LEU A 11 0.20 7.86 -7.18
C LEU A 11 0.42 8.11 -8.67
N LYS A 12 -0.68 8.31 -9.39
CA LYS A 12 -0.65 8.50 -10.84
C LYS A 12 0.20 9.71 -11.27
N ASP A 13 0.15 10.79 -10.49
CA ASP A 13 0.79 12.06 -10.83
C ASP A 13 1.88 12.50 -9.86
N ARG A 14 2.07 11.78 -8.75
CA ARG A 14 3.03 12.18 -7.70
C ARG A 14 3.31 11.05 -6.73
N ASP A 15 4.38 11.21 -5.98
CA ASP A 15 4.71 10.34 -4.84
C ASP A 15 4.39 11.11 -3.56
N VAL A 16 3.83 10.43 -2.57
CA VAL A 16 3.54 11.01 -1.26
C VAL A 16 4.06 10.10 -0.17
N ASP A 17 4.58 10.68 0.91
CA ASP A 17 4.99 9.93 2.07
C ASP A 17 3.80 9.75 3.00
N VAL A 18 3.56 8.54 3.44
CA VAL A 18 2.46 8.21 4.34
C VAL A 18 2.96 7.32 5.47
N ARG A 19 2.33 7.46 6.62
CA ARG A 19 2.60 6.61 7.77
C ARG A 19 1.45 5.63 7.93
N ILE A 20 1.76 4.34 7.97
CA ILE A 20 0.76 3.30 8.00
C ILE A 20 1.01 2.31 9.13
N PRO A 21 -0.04 1.66 9.65
CA PRO A 21 0.13 0.57 10.61
C PRO A 21 0.84 -0.61 9.94
N ARG A 22 1.83 -1.17 10.63
CA ARG A 22 2.61 -2.28 10.08
C ARG A 22 1.78 -3.54 9.85
N LYS A 23 0.78 -3.77 10.68
CA LYS A 23 -0.06 -4.98 10.62
C LYS A 23 -1.33 -4.83 9.81
N ILE A 24 -1.46 -3.76 9.06
CA ILE A 24 -2.67 -3.52 8.28
C ILE A 24 -2.86 -4.58 7.18
N GLU A 25 -4.10 -4.99 6.96
CA GLU A 25 -4.44 -5.83 5.82
C GLU A 25 -4.33 -5.00 4.54
N VAL A 26 -3.76 -5.58 3.48
CA VAL A 26 -3.53 -4.87 2.22
C VAL A 26 -4.82 -4.31 1.64
N ARG A 27 -5.91 -5.07 1.65
CA ARG A 27 -7.22 -4.61 1.18
C ARG A 27 -7.67 -3.34 1.89
N ARG A 28 -7.52 -3.31 3.21
CA ARG A 28 -7.89 -2.16 4.01
C ARG A 28 -7.00 -0.96 3.71
N LEU A 29 -5.70 -1.19 3.56
CA LEU A 29 -4.75 -0.13 3.21
C LEU A 29 -5.12 0.52 1.88
N ILE A 30 -5.38 -0.29 0.86
CA ILE A 30 -5.73 0.21 -0.47
C ILE A 30 -7.05 0.97 -0.41
N ARG A 31 -8.02 0.49 0.33
CA ARG A 31 -9.31 1.17 0.51
C ARG A 31 -9.13 2.55 1.15
N GLU A 32 -8.31 2.64 2.17
CA GLU A 32 -8.03 3.92 2.83
C GLU A 32 -7.27 4.88 1.92
N ILE A 33 -6.29 4.38 1.18
CA ILE A 33 -5.57 5.19 0.18
C ILE A 33 -6.53 5.76 -0.86
N ASP A 34 -7.40 4.93 -1.40
CA ASP A 34 -8.35 5.38 -2.43
C ASP A 34 -9.35 6.39 -1.87
N THR A 35 -9.77 6.24 -0.64
CA THR A 35 -10.69 7.20 0.00
C THR A 35 -10.05 8.59 0.09
N ILE A 36 -8.77 8.65 0.37
CA ILE A 36 -8.05 9.93 0.56
C ILE A 36 -7.59 10.51 -0.77
N PHE A 37 -6.96 9.69 -1.62
CA PHE A 37 -6.25 10.16 -2.81
C PHE A 37 -7.00 9.93 -4.11
N ASN A 38 -7.85 8.93 -4.18
CA ASN A 38 -8.57 8.53 -5.38
C ASN A 38 -10.07 8.38 -5.11
N PRO A 39 -10.76 9.42 -4.57
CA PRO A 39 -12.18 9.28 -4.22
C PRO A 39 -13.02 8.92 -5.44
N GLY A 40 -13.93 7.98 -5.26
CA GLY A 40 -14.83 7.54 -6.33
C GLY A 40 -14.29 6.45 -7.24
N ILE A 41 -13.04 6.04 -7.06
CA ILE A 41 -12.48 4.95 -7.86
C ILE A 41 -13.10 3.61 -7.45
N GLU A 42 -13.42 2.78 -8.44
CA GLU A 42 -13.86 1.40 -8.22
C GLU A 42 -12.81 0.45 -8.77
N ARG A 43 -12.33 -0.45 -7.92
CA ARG A 43 -11.35 -1.45 -8.30
C ARG A 43 -11.95 -2.83 -8.20
N LYS A 44 -11.71 -3.66 -9.20
CA LYS A 44 -12.19 -5.05 -9.22
C LYS A 44 -11.17 -5.99 -8.61
N LYS A 45 -9.97 -6.02 -9.18
CA LYS A 45 -8.84 -6.81 -8.69
C LYS A 45 -7.59 -5.97 -8.66
N TYR A 46 -6.84 -6.09 -7.58
CA TYR A 46 -5.65 -5.28 -7.39
C TYR A 46 -4.64 -5.97 -6.49
N LEU A 47 -3.39 -5.52 -6.62
CA LEU A 47 -2.26 -5.96 -5.82
C LEU A 47 -1.54 -4.74 -5.27
N LEU A 48 -0.79 -4.94 -4.20
CA LEU A 48 0.14 -3.94 -3.72
C LEU A 48 1.53 -4.32 -4.20
N ARG A 49 2.18 -3.40 -4.89
CA ARG A 49 3.53 -3.62 -5.40
C ARG A 49 4.53 -2.86 -4.53
N ILE A 50 5.54 -3.57 -4.04
CA ILE A 50 6.69 -2.95 -3.37
C ILE A 50 7.75 -2.80 -4.44
N VAL A 51 7.82 -1.61 -5.04
CA VAL A 51 8.59 -1.39 -6.28
C VAL A 51 10.07 -1.65 -6.08
N ASN A 52 10.65 -1.12 -5.01
CA ASN A 52 12.08 -1.26 -4.75
C ASN A 52 12.52 -2.68 -4.35
N LYS A 53 11.57 -3.54 -4.03
CA LYS A 53 11.86 -4.94 -3.65
C LYS A 53 11.35 -5.95 -4.68
N GLY A 54 10.61 -5.50 -5.66
CA GLY A 54 10.04 -6.39 -6.67
C GLY A 54 9.01 -7.36 -6.14
N LEU A 55 8.32 -7.01 -5.05
CA LEU A 55 7.32 -7.86 -4.42
C LEU A 55 5.92 -7.45 -4.85
N LEU A 56 5.06 -8.45 -5.05
CA LEU A 56 3.62 -8.25 -5.27
C LEU A 56 2.88 -8.89 -4.11
N ILE A 57 2.04 -8.12 -3.45
CA ILE A 57 1.31 -8.58 -2.26
C ILE A 57 -0.17 -8.61 -2.58
N ASP A 58 -0.78 -9.79 -2.39
CA ASP A 58 -2.21 -9.98 -2.59
C ASP A 58 -3.02 -9.19 -1.56
N GLU A 59 -4.22 -8.76 -1.96
CA GLU A 59 -5.11 -7.95 -1.12
C GLU A 59 -5.53 -8.63 0.18
N GLY A 60 -5.54 -9.95 0.21
CA GLY A 60 -5.91 -10.73 1.40
C GLY A 60 -4.79 -10.89 2.43
N LYS A 61 -3.60 -10.39 2.14
CA LYS A 61 -2.45 -10.53 3.03
C LYS A 61 -2.28 -9.31 3.94
N HIS A 62 -1.50 -9.48 5.00
CA HIS A 62 -1.13 -8.39 5.89
C HIS A 62 0.29 -7.91 5.56
N LEU A 63 0.55 -6.61 5.70
CA LEU A 63 1.88 -6.07 5.44
C LEU A 63 2.94 -6.69 6.33
N SER A 64 2.58 -7.04 7.57
CA SER A 64 3.51 -7.67 8.52
C SER A 64 4.01 -9.04 8.08
N ASP A 65 3.37 -9.66 7.09
CA ASP A 65 3.82 -10.94 6.54
C ASP A 65 4.99 -10.79 5.56
N TYR A 66 5.40 -9.56 5.28
CA TYR A 66 6.45 -9.25 4.31
C TYR A 66 7.52 -8.36 4.95
N PRO A 67 8.76 -8.39 4.44
CA PRO A 67 9.85 -7.60 5.01
C PRO A 67 9.76 -6.12 4.62
N MET A 68 8.73 -5.44 5.11
CA MET A 68 8.54 -4.01 4.86
C MET A 68 9.48 -3.18 5.71
N THR A 69 10.06 -2.15 5.11
CA THR A 69 10.95 -1.22 5.81
C THR A 69 10.56 0.22 5.50
N THR A 70 10.95 1.12 6.41
CA THR A 70 10.74 2.56 6.22
C THR A 70 11.39 3.02 4.92
N GLY A 71 10.65 3.79 4.12
CA GLY A 71 11.12 4.29 2.85
C GLY A 71 10.81 3.42 1.64
N ASP A 72 10.16 2.27 1.84
CA ASP A 72 9.75 1.45 0.71
C ASP A 72 8.79 2.21 -0.21
N LEU A 73 8.98 2.02 -1.52
CA LEU A 73 8.14 2.62 -2.54
C LEU A 73 7.02 1.64 -2.89
N VAL A 74 5.79 2.08 -2.69
CA VAL A 74 4.60 1.24 -2.80
C VAL A 74 3.67 1.78 -3.86
N GLU A 75 3.09 0.89 -4.65
CA GLU A 75 2.19 1.24 -5.74
C GLU A 75 1.01 0.26 -5.76
N ILE A 76 -0.18 0.78 -6.05
CA ILE A 76 -1.36 -0.08 -6.26
C ILE A 76 -1.39 -0.46 -7.73
N GLU A 77 -1.44 -1.76 -8.00
CA GLU A 77 -1.48 -2.29 -9.35
C GLU A 77 -2.81 -3.00 -9.60
N GLU A 78 -3.53 -2.61 -10.63
CA GLU A 78 -4.74 -3.31 -11.07
C GLU A 78 -4.39 -4.45 -12.01
N ILE A 79 -5.14 -5.53 -11.86
CA ILE A 79 -4.98 -6.72 -12.70
C ILE A 79 -5.99 -6.67 -13.85
#